data_f28d9ebf965497f48466f355fcbbf4d2
#
_entry.id   f28d9ebf965497f48466f355fcbbf4d2
#
_cell.length_a   1.000
_cell.length_b   1.000
_cell.length_c   1.000
_cell.angle_alpha   90.00
_cell.angle_beta   90.00
_cell.angle_gamma   90.00
#
_symmetry.space_group_name_H-M   'P 1'
#
loop_
_entity.id
_entity.type
_entity.pdbx_description
1 polymer ?
#
loop_
_entity_poly.entity_id
_entity_poly.type
_entity_poly.pdbx_seq_one_letter_code
_entity_poly.pdbx_strand_id
1 'polypeptide(L)'
;MYKRQTLPCYLNALTGKGVHVVTVNDYLARRDAEWMGQVHRFLGLTVGLIQQDMSPVERKKNYDCDITYATNSELGFDYLRDNMSTDINEVVQRKFNYCVIDEVDSILIDEARTPLIISGQVERPQEKYQKASELARELVKACLLYTSPSPRDED
;
A
#
# COMPACT_ATOMS: atom_id res chain seq x y z
N MET A 1 -0.38 12.42 19.71
CA MET A 1 -1.49 12.47 18.76
C MET A 1 -2.30 11.17 18.79
N TYR A 2 -1.68 10.01 18.69
CA TYR A 2 -2.27 8.66 18.73
C TYR A 2 -3.21 8.35 19.91
N LYS A 3 -3.01 8.95 21.09
CA LYS A 3 -3.88 8.73 22.27
C LYS A 3 -5.34 9.20 22.07
N ARG A 4 -5.57 10.25 21.26
CA ARG A 4 -6.93 10.77 21.01
C ARG A 4 -7.75 9.89 20.09
N GLN A 5 -7.08 9.15 19.22
CA GLN A 5 -7.71 8.24 18.26
C GLN A 5 -8.35 7.02 18.94
N THR A 6 -7.84 6.65 20.12
CA THR A 6 -8.30 5.48 20.88
C THR A 6 -9.81 5.55 21.19
N LEU A 7 -10.30 6.74 21.58
CA LEU A 7 -11.72 6.89 21.92
C LEU A 7 -12.69 6.65 20.76
N PRO A 8 -12.55 7.33 19.60
CA PRO A 8 -13.42 7.08 18.45
C PRO A 8 -13.22 5.68 17.86
N CYS A 9 -12.01 5.11 17.88
CA CYS A 9 -11.79 3.74 17.46
C CYS A 9 -12.56 2.75 18.34
N TYR A 10 -12.45 2.88 19.65
CA TYR A 10 -13.18 2.02 20.60
C TYR A 10 -14.69 2.11 20.39
N LEU A 11 -15.24 3.33 20.35
CA LEU A 11 -16.68 3.56 20.20
C LEU A 11 -17.22 2.92 18.91
N ASN A 12 -16.53 3.10 17.79
CA ASN A 12 -16.98 2.53 16.52
C ASN A 12 -16.74 1.02 16.40
N ALA A 13 -15.71 0.49 17.07
CA ALA A 13 -15.42 -0.93 17.11
C ALA A 13 -16.51 -1.74 17.85
N LEU A 14 -17.18 -1.14 18.84
CA LEU A 14 -18.29 -1.77 19.56
C LEU A 14 -19.45 -2.21 18.66
N THR A 15 -19.55 -1.65 17.46
CA THR A 15 -20.57 -2.05 16.47
C THR A 15 -20.28 -3.43 15.85
N GLY A 16 -19.10 -4.01 16.04
CA GLY A 16 -18.66 -5.25 15.43
C GLY A 16 -18.40 -5.17 13.92
N LYS A 17 -18.51 -3.98 13.31
CA LYS A 17 -18.35 -3.78 11.85
C LYS A 17 -16.91 -3.53 11.42
N GLY A 18 -16.00 -3.32 12.37
CA GLY A 18 -14.59 -3.09 12.14
C GLY A 18 -14.20 -1.63 11.95
N VAL A 19 -13.00 -1.34 12.42
CA VAL A 19 -12.37 -0.03 12.35
C VAL A 19 -10.98 -0.18 11.74
N HIS A 20 -10.64 0.69 10.80
CA HIS A 20 -9.29 0.78 10.24
C HIS A 20 -8.58 2.00 10.79
N VAL A 21 -7.33 1.81 11.24
CA VAL A 21 -6.42 2.90 11.64
C VAL A 21 -5.27 2.92 10.64
N VAL A 22 -5.21 3.99 9.86
CA VAL A 22 -4.29 4.10 8.72
C VAL A 22 -3.18 5.08 9.05
N THR A 23 -1.94 4.67 8.79
CA THR A 23 -0.72 5.45 8.97
C THR A 23 0.13 5.44 7.69
N VAL A 24 1.19 6.24 7.66
CA VAL A 24 2.05 6.37 6.47
C VAL A 24 3.07 5.24 6.31
N ASN A 25 3.46 4.53 7.39
CA ASN A 25 4.48 3.50 7.30
C ASN A 25 4.27 2.36 8.32
N ASP A 26 4.92 1.24 8.04
CA ASP A 26 4.83 0.00 8.83
C ASP A 26 5.33 0.14 10.27
N TYR A 27 6.32 1.00 10.50
CA TYR A 27 6.83 1.24 11.84
C TYR A 27 5.76 1.89 12.72
N LEU A 28 5.08 2.92 12.22
CA LEU A 28 4.01 3.60 12.95
C LEU A 28 2.81 2.68 13.15
N ALA A 29 2.41 1.93 12.13
CA ALA A 29 1.32 0.97 12.24
C ALA A 29 1.59 -0.05 13.34
N ARG A 30 2.81 -0.61 13.39
CA ARG A 30 3.23 -1.57 14.42
C ARG A 30 3.28 -0.93 15.80
N ARG A 31 3.94 0.21 15.94
CA ARG A 31 4.07 0.94 17.21
C ARG A 31 2.69 1.22 17.82
N ASP A 32 1.76 1.72 17.01
CA ASP A 32 0.43 2.11 17.49
C ASP A 32 -0.44 0.89 17.79
N ALA A 33 -0.33 -0.18 17.01
CA ALA A 33 -0.98 -1.46 17.28
C ALA A 33 -0.45 -2.11 18.58
N GLU A 34 0.85 -1.97 18.87
CA GLU A 34 1.44 -2.48 20.12
C GLU A 34 1.01 -1.64 21.32
N TRP A 35 1.10 -0.32 21.24
CA TRP A 35 0.86 0.58 22.36
C TRP A 35 -0.63 0.78 22.64
N MET A 36 -1.40 1.18 21.66
CA MET A 36 -2.84 1.41 21.82
C MET A 36 -3.64 0.12 21.79
N GLY A 37 -3.13 -0.89 21.10
CA GLY A 37 -3.72 -2.22 21.10
C GLY A 37 -3.83 -2.85 22.47
N GLN A 38 -2.92 -2.54 23.42
CA GLN A 38 -3.04 -3.00 24.80
C GLN A 38 -4.32 -2.46 25.47
N VAL A 39 -4.63 -1.19 25.25
CA VAL A 39 -5.86 -0.57 25.79
C VAL A 39 -7.09 -1.23 25.18
N HIS A 40 -7.12 -1.40 23.85
CA HIS A 40 -8.24 -2.03 23.17
C HIS A 40 -8.46 -3.48 23.60
N ARG A 41 -7.38 -4.26 23.73
CA ARG A 41 -7.45 -5.65 24.21
C ARG A 41 -7.89 -5.73 25.66
N PHE A 42 -7.44 -4.81 26.52
CA PHE A 42 -7.91 -4.72 27.90
C PHE A 42 -9.40 -4.46 28.00
N LEU A 43 -9.95 -3.69 27.04
CA LEU A 43 -11.37 -3.40 26.93
C LEU A 43 -12.17 -4.48 26.17
N GLY A 44 -11.54 -5.62 25.85
CA GLY A 44 -12.20 -6.79 25.27
C GLY A 44 -12.28 -6.80 23.74
N LEU A 45 -11.60 -5.86 23.03
CA LEU A 45 -11.57 -5.82 21.56
C LEU A 45 -10.36 -6.58 21.00
N THR A 46 -10.54 -7.13 19.81
CA THR A 46 -9.47 -7.74 19.02
C THR A 46 -8.73 -6.70 18.19
N VAL A 47 -7.41 -6.86 18.07
CA VAL A 47 -6.55 -5.91 17.36
C VAL A 47 -5.67 -6.65 16.37
N GLY A 48 -5.84 -6.31 15.09
CA GLY A 48 -5.03 -6.78 13.97
C GLY A 48 -4.02 -5.74 13.50
N LEU A 49 -2.98 -6.22 12.82
CA LEU A 49 -1.93 -5.42 12.19
C LEU A 49 -1.64 -5.99 10.80
N ILE A 50 -1.69 -5.16 9.79
CA ILE A 50 -1.31 -5.52 8.41
C ILE A 50 0.08 -4.96 8.12
N GLN A 51 0.95 -5.83 7.59
CA GLN A 51 2.32 -5.50 7.18
C GLN A 51 2.64 -6.13 5.82
N GLN A 52 3.74 -5.69 5.21
CA GLN A 52 4.11 -5.99 3.83
C GLN A 52 4.19 -7.49 3.52
N ASP A 53 4.90 -8.27 4.31
CA ASP A 53 5.23 -9.67 4.00
C ASP A 53 4.21 -10.71 4.51
N MET A 54 2.96 -10.29 4.76
CA MET A 54 1.94 -11.19 5.29
C MET A 54 1.24 -11.98 4.18
N SER A 55 0.97 -13.26 4.46
CA SER A 55 0.17 -14.11 3.59
C SER A 55 -1.31 -13.67 3.55
N PRO A 56 -2.07 -13.98 2.46
CA PRO A 56 -3.49 -13.63 2.38
C PRO A 56 -4.32 -14.17 3.54
N VAL A 57 -3.99 -15.35 4.04
CA VAL A 57 -4.71 -15.97 5.17
C VAL A 57 -4.48 -15.19 6.46
N GLU A 58 -3.25 -14.73 6.71
CA GLU A 58 -2.93 -13.90 7.87
C GLU A 58 -3.57 -12.52 7.75
N ARG A 59 -3.56 -11.92 6.55
CA ARG A 59 -4.23 -10.64 6.28
C ARG A 59 -5.72 -10.73 6.61
N LYS A 60 -6.41 -11.77 6.12
CA LYS A 60 -7.82 -11.99 6.40
C LYS A 60 -8.13 -12.05 7.89
N LYS A 61 -7.33 -12.82 8.65
CA LYS A 61 -7.48 -12.88 10.12
C LYS A 61 -7.31 -11.53 10.80
N ASN A 62 -6.37 -10.69 10.32
CA ASN A 62 -6.13 -9.37 10.88
C ASN A 62 -7.22 -8.37 10.47
N TYR A 63 -7.78 -8.47 9.25
CA TYR A 63 -8.92 -7.66 8.85
C TYR A 63 -10.21 -8.03 9.58
N ASP A 64 -10.37 -9.27 10.04
CA ASP A 64 -11.52 -9.73 10.82
C ASP A 64 -11.49 -9.24 12.28
N CYS A 65 -10.39 -8.64 12.75
CA CYS A 65 -10.32 -8.03 14.07
C CYS A 65 -11.21 -6.77 14.17
N ASP A 66 -11.60 -6.41 15.39
CA ASP A 66 -12.43 -5.24 15.66
C ASP A 66 -11.74 -3.93 15.24
N ILE A 67 -10.42 -3.85 15.45
CA ILE A 67 -9.58 -2.72 15.05
C ILE A 67 -8.38 -3.26 14.28
N THR A 68 -8.17 -2.76 13.06
CA THR A 68 -7.03 -3.15 12.21
C THR A 68 -6.15 -1.94 11.92
N TYR A 69 -4.88 -2.05 12.27
CA TYR A 69 -3.85 -1.08 11.93
C TYR A 69 -3.18 -1.47 10.61
N ALA A 70 -3.04 -0.51 9.71
CA ALA A 70 -2.42 -0.73 8.41
C ALA A 70 -1.79 0.55 7.87
N THR A 71 -0.94 0.43 6.86
CA THR A 71 -0.50 1.58 6.07
C THR A 71 -1.51 1.87 4.95
N ASN A 72 -1.51 3.11 4.46
CA ASN A 72 -2.31 3.51 3.31
C ASN A 72 -2.03 2.65 2.09
N SER A 73 -0.75 2.35 1.82
CA SER A 73 -0.32 1.54 0.68
C SER A 73 -0.83 0.10 0.78
N GLU A 74 -0.64 -0.57 1.93
CA GLU A 74 -1.10 -1.95 2.13
C GLU A 74 -2.61 -2.08 2.01
N LEU A 75 -3.35 -1.15 2.63
CA LEU A 75 -4.82 -1.12 2.54
C LEU A 75 -5.28 -0.94 1.09
N GLY A 76 -4.62 -0.04 0.35
CA GLY A 76 -4.94 0.21 -1.05
C GLY A 76 -4.58 -0.94 -1.96
N PHE A 77 -3.42 -1.58 -1.77
CA PHE A 77 -3.04 -2.78 -2.53
C PHE A 77 -3.96 -3.97 -2.24
N ASP A 78 -4.37 -4.18 -1.00
CA ASP A 78 -5.33 -5.23 -0.67
C ASP A 78 -6.70 -4.96 -1.31
N TYR A 79 -7.14 -3.70 -1.31
CA TYR A 79 -8.37 -3.31 -2.01
C TYR A 79 -8.30 -3.60 -3.52
N LEU A 80 -7.18 -3.28 -4.16
CA LEU A 80 -6.99 -3.58 -5.58
C LEU A 80 -6.96 -5.10 -5.84
N ARG A 81 -6.24 -5.87 -5.01
CA ARG A 81 -6.19 -7.33 -5.12
C ARG A 81 -7.57 -7.97 -4.97
N ASP A 82 -8.33 -7.54 -3.97
CA ASP A 82 -9.69 -8.03 -3.72
C ASP A 82 -10.63 -7.74 -4.89
N ASN A 83 -10.49 -6.56 -5.54
CA ASN A 83 -11.30 -6.23 -6.72
C ASN A 83 -10.87 -6.96 -8.01
N MET A 84 -9.68 -7.54 -8.03
CA MET A 84 -9.19 -8.36 -9.14
C MET A 84 -9.48 -9.84 -8.94
N SER A 85 -9.86 -10.25 -7.72
CA SER A 85 -10.14 -11.64 -7.39
C SER A 85 -11.41 -12.14 -8.05
N THR A 86 -11.37 -13.36 -8.56
CA THR A 86 -12.52 -14.05 -9.16
C THR A 86 -13.24 -14.96 -8.17
N ASP A 87 -12.61 -15.28 -7.04
CA ASP A 87 -13.18 -16.10 -5.97
C ASP A 87 -13.37 -15.26 -4.69
N ILE A 88 -14.57 -15.32 -4.14
CA ILE A 88 -14.92 -14.65 -2.88
C ILE A 88 -14.07 -15.11 -1.69
N ASN A 89 -13.54 -16.33 -1.74
CA ASN A 89 -12.68 -16.87 -0.69
C ASN A 89 -11.30 -16.21 -0.65
N GLU A 90 -10.84 -15.64 -1.76
CA GLU A 90 -9.57 -14.93 -1.88
C GLU A 90 -9.65 -13.50 -1.34
N VAL A 91 -10.85 -12.96 -1.21
CA VAL A 91 -11.07 -11.61 -0.67
C VAL A 91 -10.66 -11.57 0.79
N VAL A 92 -9.73 -10.67 1.10
CA VAL A 92 -9.16 -10.54 2.45
C VAL A 92 -9.81 -9.45 3.27
N GLN A 93 -10.26 -8.36 2.62
CA GLN A 93 -10.90 -7.24 3.31
C GLN A 93 -12.39 -7.50 3.53
N ARG A 94 -12.87 -7.09 4.68
CA ARG A 94 -14.31 -6.99 4.92
C ARG A 94 -14.83 -5.62 4.50
N LYS A 95 -16.15 -5.46 4.49
CA LYS A 95 -16.81 -4.21 4.15
C LYS A 95 -16.33 -3.06 5.07
N PHE A 96 -15.95 -1.94 4.47
CA PHE A 96 -15.53 -0.75 5.21
C PHE A 96 -16.69 -0.15 6.02
N ASN A 97 -16.38 0.26 7.25
CA ASN A 97 -17.35 0.89 8.15
C ASN A 97 -16.82 2.23 8.70
N TYR A 98 -15.66 2.23 9.31
CA TYR A 98 -15.06 3.41 9.92
C TYR A 98 -13.54 3.40 9.76
N CYS A 99 -12.97 4.56 9.49
CA CYS A 99 -11.53 4.73 9.31
C CYS A 99 -11.04 5.95 10.06
N VAL A 100 -9.90 5.83 10.71
CA VAL A 100 -9.10 6.94 11.24
C VAL A 100 -7.81 7.00 10.44
N ILE A 101 -7.52 8.16 9.85
CA ILE A 101 -6.29 8.41 9.11
C ILE A 101 -5.41 9.30 9.96
N ASP A 102 -4.23 8.79 10.35
CA ASP A 102 -3.19 9.60 10.99
C ASP A 102 -2.25 10.18 9.92
N GLU A 103 -1.64 11.33 10.22
CA GLU A 103 -0.77 12.04 9.27
C GLU A 103 -1.45 12.30 7.93
N VAL A 104 -2.65 12.84 8.01
CA VAL A 104 -3.57 13.05 6.88
C VAL A 104 -3.00 13.96 5.78
N ASP A 105 -2.12 14.89 6.11
CA ASP A 105 -1.36 15.75 5.20
C ASP A 105 -0.44 14.91 4.29
N SER A 106 0.32 13.99 4.87
CA SER A 106 1.16 13.09 4.08
C SER A 106 0.32 12.17 3.18
N ILE A 107 -0.73 11.56 3.71
CA ILE A 107 -1.52 10.56 2.98
C ILE A 107 -2.44 11.20 1.92
N LEU A 108 -3.18 12.24 2.27
CA LEU A 108 -4.23 12.81 1.41
C LEU A 108 -3.78 14.02 0.59
N ILE A 109 -2.59 14.58 0.85
CA ILE A 109 -2.04 15.71 0.12
C ILE A 109 -0.75 15.32 -0.59
N ASP A 110 0.30 14.95 0.13
CA ASP A 110 1.62 14.71 -0.46
C ASP A 110 1.62 13.47 -1.36
N GLU A 111 1.02 12.37 -0.92
CA GLU A 111 0.92 11.12 -1.67
C GLU A 111 -0.37 10.98 -2.50
N ALA A 112 -1.26 11.96 -2.49
CA ALA A 112 -2.59 11.87 -3.10
C ALA A 112 -2.58 11.53 -4.60
N ARG A 113 -1.49 11.87 -5.31
CA ARG A 113 -1.31 11.62 -6.74
C ARG A 113 -0.41 10.42 -7.04
N THR A 114 0.11 9.75 -6.02
CA THR A 114 0.97 8.57 -6.20
C THR A 114 0.09 7.38 -6.58
N PRO A 115 0.20 6.83 -7.82
CA PRO A 115 -0.65 5.71 -8.21
C PRO A 115 -0.21 4.43 -7.52
N LEU A 116 -1.16 3.64 -7.06
CA LEU A 116 -0.92 2.26 -6.66
C LEU A 116 -1.00 1.37 -7.91
N ILE A 117 0.13 0.77 -8.29
CA ILE A 117 0.23 -0.02 -9.52
C ILE A 117 0.51 -1.48 -9.14
N ILE A 118 -0.40 -2.38 -9.53
CA ILE A 118 -0.17 -3.82 -9.53
C ILE A 118 0.23 -4.23 -10.94
N SER A 119 1.50 -4.61 -11.14
CA SER A 119 1.99 -5.14 -12.40
C SER A 119 2.25 -6.63 -12.29
N GLY A 120 1.63 -7.43 -13.17
CA GLY A 120 2.03 -8.81 -13.37
C GLY A 120 3.36 -8.87 -14.13
N GLN A 121 4.14 -9.94 -13.91
CA GLN A 121 5.27 -10.25 -14.80
C GLN A 121 4.71 -10.62 -16.17
N VAL A 122 4.76 -9.67 -17.09
CA VAL A 122 4.58 -10.01 -18.50
C VAL A 122 5.95 -10.51 -18.98
N GLU A 123 6.01 -11.72 -19.50
CA GLU A 123 7.16 -12.19 -20.25
C GLU A 123 7.36 -11.21 -21.42
N ARG A 124 8.25 -10.25 -21.23
CA ARG A 124 8.66 -9.37 -22.32
C ARG A 124 9.48 -10.21 -23.26
N PRO A 125 9.20 -10.21 -24.58
CA PRO A 125 10.02 -10.90 -25.54
C PRO A 125 11.42 -10.29 -25.52
N GLN A 126 12.34 -10.94 -24.79
CA GLN A 126 13.74 -10.50 -24.60
C GLN A 126 14.46 -10.33 -25.94
N GLU A 127 14.06 -11.11 -26.95
CA GLU A 127 14.64 -11.05 -28.30
C GLU A 127 14.60 -9.66 -28.94
N LYS A 128 13.51 -8.90 -28.76
CA LYS A 128 13.42 -7.54 -29.31
C LYS A 128 14.42 -6.59 -28.67
N TYR A 129 14.61 -6.72 -27.37
CA TYR A 129 15.56 -5.87 -26.64
C TYR A 129 17.02 -6.28 -26.94
N GLN A 130 17.30 -7.57 -27.10
CA GLN A 130 18.61 -8.06 -27.49
C GLN A 130 18.97 -7.56 -28.88
N LYS A 131 18.10 -7.74 -29.88
CA LYS A 131 18.30 -7.21 -31.24
C LYS A 131 18.46 -5.70 -31.26
N ALA A 132 17.67 -4.97 -30.51
CA ALA A 132 17.82 -3.50 -30.41
C ALA A 132 19.16 -3.11 -29.78
N SER A 133 19.62 -3.85 -28.77
CA SER A 133 20.92 -3.61 -28.14
C SER A 133 22.10 -3.91 -29.09
N GLU A 134 22.00 -4.99 -29.86
CA GLU A 134 23.00 -5.34 -30.88
C GLU A 134 23.08 -4.27 -31.96
N LEU A 135 21.95 -3.88 -32.52
CA LEU A 135 21.88 -2.78 -33.51
C LEU A 135 22.43 -1.46 -32.97
N ALA A 136 22.08 -1.11 -31.73
CA ALA A 136 22.60 0.11 -31.10
C ALA A 136 24.12 0.11 -30.95
N ARG A 137 24.76 -1.05 -30.74
CA ARG A 137 26.21 -1.17 -30.68
C ARG A 137 26.92 -0.98 -32.03
N GLU A 138 26.21 -1.32 -33.10
CA GLU A 138 26.76 -1.16 -34.48
C GLU A 138 26.60 0.28 -34.98
N LEU A 139 25.80 1.12 -34.34
CA LEU A 139 25.60 2.53 -34.71
C LEU A 139 26.81 3.37 -34.30
N VAL A 140 27.39 4.05 -35.26
CA VAL A 140 28.50 4.98 -35.02
C VAL A 140 27.94 6.28 -34.45
N LYS A 141 28.44 6.67 -33.27
CA LYS A 141 27.98 7.80 -32.46
C LYS A 141 27.85 9.11 -33.26
N ALA A 142 28.76 9.40 -34.14
CA ALA A 142 28.79 10.67 -34.92
C ALA A 142 27.88 10.64 -36.17
N CYS A 143 27.36 9.51 -36.58
CA CYS A 143 26.64 9.37 -37.85
C CYS A 143 25.12 9.16 -37.69
N LEU A 144 24.70 8.41 -36.69
CA LEU A 144 23.32 7.99 -36.54
C LEU A 144 22.68 8.29 -35.16
N LEU A 145 23.52 8.52 -34.15
CA LEU A 145 23.04 8.82 -32.78
C LEU A 145 23.07 10.33 -32.45
N TYR A 146 23.61 11.16 -33.34
CA TYR A 146 23.63 12.60 -33.16
C TYR A 146 22.30 13.19 -33.64
N THR A 147 21.46 13.50 -32.71
CA THR A 147 20.34 14.38 -32.90
C THR A 147 20.73 15.77 -32.42
N SER A 148 20.22 16.81 -32.70
CA SER A 148 20.59 18.21 -32.37
C SER A 148 21.37 18.40 -31.06
N PRO A 149 22.31 19.32 -30.97
CA PRO A 149 22.98 19.68 -29.72
C PRO A 149 21.92 20.14 -28.68
N SER A 150 22.19 19.77 -27.42
CA SER A 150 21.38 20.26 -26.31
C SER A 150 21.50 21.81 -26.24
N PRO A 151 20.41 22.54 -25.90
CA PRO A 151 20.55 23.99 -25.66
C PRO A 151 21.53 24.41 -24.57
N ARG A 152 22.13 23.44 -23.87
CA ARG A 152 23.21 23.67 -22.87
C ARG A 152 24.60 23.60 -23.41
N ASP A 153 24.75 23.22 -24.68
CA ASP A 153 26.07 23.05 -25.32
C ASP A 153 26.43 24.27 -26.21
N GLU A 154 25.70 25.38 -26.09
CA GLU A 154 25.88 26.63 -26.84
C GLU A 154 26.57 27.76 -26.03
N ASP A 155 27.41 27.42 -25.03
CA ASP A 155 28.27 28.40 -24.31
C ASP A 155 29.73 28.25 -24.71
#